data_169d10fc1273aaa49153b77981b33642
#
_entry.id   169d10fc1273aaa49153b77981b33642
#
_cell.length_a   1.000
_cell.length_b   1.000
_cell.length_c   1.000
_cell.angle_alpha   90.00
_cell.angle_beta   90.00
_cell.angle_gamma   90.00
#
_symmetry.space_group_name_H-M   'P 1'
#
loop_
_entity.id
_entity.type
_entity.pdbx_description
1 polymer ?
#
loop_
_entity_poly.entity_id
_entity_poly.type
_entity_poly.pdbx_seq_one_letter_code
_entity_poly.pdbx_strand_id
1 'polypeptide(L)'
;MQSILSILKNYKYILLLFTCLLSSMTMAEVVVLNSGQRIQGEITLLNEDVVIIKKKDGSRYQYPRSEVQSIQEDQTVNTTTTTPESTTVNRKIAVRIQAYGGAVYLPNKGWGGQIGADLILGSKKIGTTPILVGGSVGFRTKILPEENYTFIPIQAVVSMPLIPKQHAPHICMSLGYGCSTNKATKGGICLSASAGWTYQVNSNLALLLSACAEWQNTHTEITEIINKQEYTNNVGCNFITIGATIGIQF
;
A
#
# COMPACT_ATOMS: atom_id res chain seq x y z
N MET A 1 -9.67 24.85 17.35
CA MET A 1 -8.39 24.38 17.97
C MET A 1 -8.53 23.08 18.76
N GLN A 2 -9.67 22.78 19.38
CA GLN A 2 -9.93 21.51 20.11
C GLN A 2 -10.03 20.26 19.24
N SER A 3 -10.46 20.36 17.98
CA SER A 3 -10.60 19.20 17.08
C SER A 3 -9.26 18.61 16.59
N ILE A 4 -8.23 19.43 16.43
CA ILE A 4 -6.91 18.98 15.99
C ILE A 4 -6.22 18.19 17.12
N LEU A 5 -6.40 18.59 18.38
CA LEU A 5 -5.85 17.86 19.53
C LEU A 5 -6.48 16.47 19.71
N SER A 6 -7.74 16.26 19.35
CA SER A 6 -8.40 14.94 19.44
C SER A 6 -7.88 13.99 18.35
N ILE A 7 -7.62 14.48 17.17
CA ILE A 7 -7.03 13.71 16.06
C ILE A 7 -5.58 13.33 16.40
N LEU A 8 -4.79 14.27 16.95
CA LEU A 8 -3.42 14.01 17.41
C LEU A 8 -3.36 13.01 18.59
N LYS A 9 -4.42 12.89 19.39
CA LYS A 9 -4.48 11.92 20.49
C LYS A 9 -4.68 10.48 19.97
N ASN A 10 -5.31 10.32 18.81
CA ASN A 10 -5.62 9.02 18.23
C ASN A 10 -4.52 8.50 17.27
N TYR A 11 -3.61 9.34 16.77
CA TYR A 11 -2.56 8.89 15.87
C TYR A 11 -1.58 7.90 16.53
N LYS A 12 -1.40 7.99 17.87
CA LYS A 12 -0.58 7.05 18.63
C LYS A 12 -1.11 5.61 18.53
N TYR A 13 -2.43 5.43 18.53
CA TYR A 13 -3.05 4.11 18.39
C TYR A 13 -2.94 3.59 16.95
N ILE A 14 -3.03 4.47 15.96
CA ILE A 14 -2.84 4.11 14.55
C ILE A 14 -1.37 3.73 14.31
N LEU A 15 -0.42 4.48 14.86
CA LEU A 15 1.01 4.17 14.79
C LEU A 15 1.34 2.86 15.53
N LEU A 16 0.75 2.64 16.70
CA LEU A 16 0.90 1.41 17.48
C LEU A 16 0.32 0.20 16.74
N LEU A 17 -0.86 0.35 16.13
CA LEU A 17 -1.47 -0.69 15.30
C LEU A 17 -0.59 -1.01 14.08
N PHE A 18 -0.02 0.01 13.45
CA PHE A 18 0.88 -0.13 12.30
C PHE A 18 2.20 -0.81 12.68
N THR A 19 2.79 -0.48 13.84
CA THR A 19 4.00 -1.16 14.36
C THR A 19 3.71 -2.60 14.77
N CYS A 20 2.55 -2.90 15.35
CA CYS A 20 2.14 -4.27 15.66
C CYS A 20 1.90 -5.13 14.41
N LEU A 21 1.38 -4.55 13.33
CA LEU A 21 1.19 -5.24 12.04
C LEU A 21 2.52 -5.54 11.32
N LEU A 22 3.54 -4.68 11.52
CA LEU A 22 4.87 -4.90 10.94
C LEU A 22 5.70 -5.94 11.68
N SER A 23 5.45 -6.16 12.98
CA SER A 23 6.24 -7.06 13.81
C SER A 23 5.88 -8.55 13.71
N SER A 24 4.85 -8.93 12.96
CA SER A 24 4.39 -10.33 12.88
C SER A 24 4.81 -11.09 11.62
N MET A 25 5.68 -10.54 10.78
CA MET A 25 6.19 -11.26 9.60
C MET A 25 7.53 -11.94 9.89
N THR A 26 7.54 -12.95 10.74
CA THR A 26 8.65 -13.90 10.79
C THR A 26 8.57 -14.82 9.56
N MET A 27 9.44 -14.60 8.59
CA MET A 27 9.57 -15.48 7.43
C MET A 27 10.30 -16.76 7.88
N ALA A 28 9.73 -17.91 7.55
CA ALA A 28 10.42 -19.18 7.70
C ALA A 28 11.44 -19.32 6.57
N GLU A 29 12.66 -19.66 6.90
CA GLU A 29 13.74 -19.93 5.96
C GLU A 29 13.94 -21.43 5.81
N VAL A 30 14.40 -21.89 4.65
CA VAL A 30 14.75 -23.29 4.40
C VAL A 30 16.26 -23.38 4.25
N VAL A 31 16.90 -24.08 5.17
CA VAL A 31 18.32 -24.39 5.09
C VAL A 31 18.49 -25.75 4.41
N VAL A 32 19.28 -25.79 3.35
CA VAL A 32 19.64 -27.01 2.62
C VAL A 32 21.04 -27.43 3.03
N LEU A 33 21.17 -28.62 3.59
CA LEU A 33 22.45 -29.20 3.94
C LEU A 33 23.12 -29.87 2.74
N ASN A 34 24.44 -30.08 2.80
CA ASN A 34 25.21 -30.80 1.78
C ASN A 34 24.72 -32.24 1.57
N SER A 35 24.06 -32.82 2.59
CA SER A 35 23.38 -34.11 2.50
C SER A 35 22.10 -34.11 1.64
N GLY A 36 21.65 -32.92 1.18
CA GLY A 36 20.37 -32.75 0.51
C GLY A 36 19.17 -32.59 1.46
N GLN A 37 19.38 -32.72 2.78
CA GLN A 37 18.30 -32.53 3.76
C GLN A 37 17.89 -31.06 3.82
N ARG A 38 16.56 -30.81 3.80
CA ARG A 38 15.96 -29.48 3.93
C ARG A 38 15.37 -29.29 5.32
N ILE A 39 15.72 -28.20 5.97
CA ILE A 39 15.27 -27.85 7.31
C ILE A 39 14.59 -26.50 7.27
N GLN A 40 13.30 -26.48 7.59
CA GLN A 40 12.49 -25.28 7.62
C GLN A 40 12.45 -24.71 9.05
N GLY A 41 12.75 -23.42 9.19
CA GLY A 41 12.72 -22.73 10.46
C GLY A 41 13.15 -21.28 10.34
N GLU A 42 13.24 -20.60 11.45
CA GLU A 42 13.77 -19.25 11.60
C GLU A 42 15.27 -19.32 11.88
N ILE A 43 16.11 -18.68 11.09
CA ILE A 43 17.55 -18.57 11.38
C ILE A 43 17.74 -17.57 12.51
N THR A 44 18.15 -18.06 13.67
CA THR A 44 18.38 -17.23 14.85
C THR A 44 19.83 -16.78 15.01
N LEU A 45 20.76 -17.48 14.38
CA LEU A 45 22.18 -17.09 14.29
C LEU A 45 22.76 -17.57 12.96
N LEU A 46 23.48 -16.70 12.29
CA LEU A 46 24.24 -16.98 11.07
C LEU A 46 25.61 -16.29 11.20
N ASN A 47 26.67 -17.06 11.32
CA ASN A 47 28.04 -16.57 11.28
C ASN A 47 28.92 -17.47 10.39
N GLU A 48 30.22 -17.20 10.35
CA GLU A 48 31.17 -17.94 9.50
C GLU A 48 31.33 -19.43 9.92
N ASP A 49 31.04 -19.74 11.17
CA ASP A 49 31.27 -21.10 11.73
C ASP A 49 29.97 -21.90 11.82
N VAL A 50 28.84 -21.26 12.13
CA VAL A 50 27.64 -21.96 12.60
C VAL A 50 26.36 -21.28 12.11
N VAL A 51 25.36 -22.13 11.81
CA VAL A 51 23.96 -21.72 11.53
C VAL A 51 23.06 -22.35 12.62
N ILE A 52 22.28 -21.53 13.32
CA ILE A 52 21.27 -21.99 14.29
C ILE A 52 19.87 -21.72 13.73
N ILE A 53 19.09 -22.80 13.65
CA ILE A 53 17.72 -22.78 13.12
C ILE A 53 16.75 -23.12 14.23
N LYS A 54 15.73 -22.32 14.43
CA LYS A 54 14.61 -22.57 15.35
C LYS A 54 13.40 -23.04 14.54
N LYS A 55 12.92 -24.25 14.80
CA LYS A 55 11.68 -24.77 14.18
C LYS A 55 10.44 -24.19 14.85
N LYS A 56 9.28 -24.36 14.19
CA LYS A 56 7.96 -23.91 14.70
C LYS A 56 7.56 -24.58 16.01
N ASP A 57 8.08 -25.78 16.28
CA ASP A 57 7.88 -26.54 17.56
C ASP A 57 8.76 -26.00 18.71
N GLY A 58 9.58 -24.97 18.45
CA GLY A 58 10.50 -24.35 19.39
C GLY A 58 11.85 -25.04 19.48
N SER A 59 12.06 -26.19 18.83
CA SER A 59 13.34 -26.90 18.83
C SER A 59 14.39 -26.10 18.07
N ARG A 60 15.64 -26.14 18.58
CA ARG A 60 16.79 -25.45 17.98
C ARG A 60 17.79 -26.47 17.47
N TYR A 61 18.26 -26.28 16.26
CA TYR A 61 19.25 -27.10 15.61
C TYR A 61 20.45 -26.24 15.23
N GLN A 62 21.64 -26.77 15.48
CA GLN A 62 22.89 -26.09 15.16
C GLN A 62 23.65 -26.93 14.14
N TYR A 63 24.07 -26.29 13.05
CA TYR A 63 24.83 -26.90 11.97
C TYR A 63 26.13 -26.12 11.74
N PRO A 64 27.28 -26.79 11.53
CA PRO A 64 28.47 -26.13 11.03
C PRO A 64 28.16 -25.45 9.69
N ARG A 65 28.69 -24.25 9.46
CA ARG A 65 28.49 -23.54 8.19
C ARG A 65 28.96 -24.35 7.00
N SER A 66 29.99 -25.16 7.14
CA SER A 66 30.51 -26.05 6.11
C SER A 66 29.54 -27.15 5.66
N GLU A 67 28.56 -27.50 6.48
CA GLU A 67 27.53 -28.49 6.14
C GLU A 67 26.32 -27.87 5.43
N VAL A 68 26.23 -26.54 5.39
CA VAL A 68 25.13 -25.82 4.78
C VAL A 68 25.47 -25.49 3.33
N GLN A 69 24.75 -26.13 2.40
CA GLN A 69 24.89 -25.91 0.97
C GLN A 69 24.28 -24.56 0.54
N SER A 70 23.06 -24.28 0.99
CA SER A 70 22.37 -23.03 0.68
C SER A 70 21.31 -22.69 1.72
N ILE A 71 21.02 -21.40 1.86
CA ILE A 71 19.90 -20.89 2.64
C ILE A 71 18.90 -20.30 1.63
N GLN A 72 17.68 -20.84 1.64
CA GLN A 72 16.60 -20.43 0.75
C GLN A 72 15.45 -19.92 1.60
N GLU A 73 14.87 -18.78 1.22
CA GLU A 73 13.59 -18.38 1.77
C GLU A 73 12.50 -19.29 1.21
N ASP A 74 11.55 -19.68 2.07
CA ASP A 74 10.51 -20.66 1.75
C ASP A 74 9.67 -20.23 0.55
N GLN A 75 10.05 -20.71 -0.63
CA GLN A 75 9.21 -20.70 -1.81
C GLN A 75 8.58 -22.08 -1.91
N THR A 76 7.28 -22.18 -1.71
CA THR A 76 6.50 -23.40 -1.99
C THR A 76 6.90 -24.00 -3.33
N VAL A 77 7.52 -25.17 -3.24
CA VAL A 77 8.20 -25.86 -4.33
C VAL A 77 7.22 -26.36 -5.37
N ASN A 78 7.38 -25.89 -6.60
CA ASN A 78 7.16 -26.73 -7.77
C ASN A 78 8.51 -27.19 -8.29
N THR A 79 8.77 -28.48 -8.14
CA THR A 79 9.99 -29.15 -8.52
C THR A 79 10.17 -29.11 -10.04
N THR A 80 11.16 -28.40 -10.52
CA THR A 80 11.79 -28.68 -11.81
C THR A 80 13.27 -28.32 -11.71
N THR A 81 14.11 -29.33 -11.87
CA THR A 81 15.58 -29.29 -11.94
C THR A 81 16.02 -28.35 -13.05
N THR A 82 16.76 -27.30 -12.73
CA THR A 82 17.61 -26.61 -13.72
C THR A 82 18.76 -25.87 -13.05
N THR A 83 19.91 -25.98 -13.64
CA THR A 83 21.22 -25.35 -13.55
C THR A 83 21.30 -23.96 -12.91
N PRO A 84 22.41 -23.61 -12.17
CA PRO A 84 22.54 -22.32 -11.51
C PRO A 84 22.73 -21.20 -12.52
N GLU A 85 21.66 -20.50 -12.79
CA GLU A 85 21.66 -19.31 -13.63
C GLU A 85 21.76 -18.04 -12.74
N SER A 86 22.71 -17.22 -13.11
CA SER A 86 22.97 -15.87 -12.58
C SER A 86 21.68 -15.14 -12.21
N THR A 87 21.52 -14.78 -10.92
CA THR A 87 20.36 -14.06 -10.39
C THR A 87 20.33 -12.61 -10.90
N THR A 88 19.90 -12.43 -12.14
CA THR A 88 19.36 -11.14 -12.57
C THR A 88 18.01 -10.97 -11.87
N VAL A 89 17.95 -10.05 -10.91
CA VAL A 89 16.71 -9.63 -10.26
C VAL A 89 15.78 -9.05 -11.33
N ASN A 90 14.93 -9.90 -11.87
CA ASN A 90 13.96 -9.52 -12.90
C ASN A 90 12.87 -8.67 -12.22
N ARG A 91 13.14 -7.36 -12.07
CA ARG A 91 12.17 -6.38 -11.57
C ARG A 91 11.05 -6.26 -12.61
N LYS A 92 9.99 -7.05 -12.46
CA LYS A 92 8.80 -6.87 -13.30
C LYS A 92 8.12 -5.57 -12.93
N ILE A 93 8.04 -4.65 -13.86
CA ILE A 93 7.20 -3.46 -13.75
C ILE A 93 5.75 -3.95 -13.68
N ALA A 94 5.02 -3.47 -12.68
CA ALA A 94 3.59 -3.69 -12.56
C ALA A 94 2.85 -2.45 -13.02
N VAL A 95 1.81 -2.65 -13.80
CA VAL A 95 0.85 -1.64 -14.20
C VAL A 95 -0.49 -2.00 -13.57
N ARG A 96 -1.09 -1.06 -12.82
CA ARG A 96 -2.43 -1.24 -12.25
C ARG A 96 -3.30 -0.08 -12.67
N ILE A 97 -4.49 -0.40 -13.15
CA ILE A 97 -5.56 0.56 -13.45
C ILE A 97 -6.67 0.27 -12.46
N GLN A 98 -7.16 1.30 -11.78
CA GLN A 98 -8.26 1.14 -10.83
C GLN A 98 -9.26 2.27 -10.93
N ALA A 99 -10.54 1.95 -10.71
CA ALA A 99 -11.64 2.89 -10.61
C ALA A 99 -12.12 3.01 -9.17
N TYR A 100 -12.61 4.19 -8.80
CA TYR A 100 -13.13 4.52 -7.49
C TYR A 100 -14.59 4.92 -7.57
N GLY A 101 -15.34 4.54 -6.53
CA GLY A 101 -16.66 5.08 -6.27
C GLY A 101 -16.90 5.13 -4.76
N GLY A 102 -17.50 6.20 -4.27
CA GLY A 102 -17.72 6.33 -2.84
C GLY A 102 -18.53 7.55 -2.44
N ALA A 103 -18.78 7.65 -1.13
CA ALA A 103 -19.35 8.81 -0.49
C ALA A 103 -18.23 9.73 0.00
N VAL A 104 -18.37 11.03 -0.24
CA VAL A 104 -17.46 12.06 0.24
C VAL A 104 -18.18 12.95 1.24
N TYR A 105 -17.49 13.28 2.31
CA TYR A 105 -17.95 14.23 3.32
C TYR A 105 -17.05 15.46 3.33
N LEU A 106 -17.66 16.64 3.29
CA LEU A 106 -16.99 17.92 3.48
C LEU A 106 -17.64 18.62 4.70
N PRO A 107 -16.88 18.91 5.77
CA PRO A 107 -17.40 19.74 6.86
C PRO A 107 -18.00 21.04 6.34
N ASN A 108 -19.18 21.40 6.82
CA ASN A 108 -20.00 22.55 6.44
C ASN A 108 -20.78 22.45 5.10
N LYS A 109 -20.51 21.46 4.24
CA LYS A 109 -21.28 21.23 2.99
C LYS A 109 -22.00 19.88 2.95
N GLY A 110 -21.67 18.97 3.91
CA GLY A 110 -22.36 17.69 4.07
C GLY A 110 -21.81 16.58 3.17
N TRP A 111 -22.67 15.64 2.83
CA TRP A 111 -22.35 14.43 2.07
C TRP A 111 -22.55 14.61 0.58
N GLY A 112 -21.70 13.97 -0.21
CA GLY A 112 -21.77 13.89 -1.65
C GLY A 112 -21.24 12.56 -2.18
N GLY A 113 -21.00 12.48 -3.47
CA GLY A 113 -20.41 11.34 -4.15
C GLY A 113 -18.98 11.60 -4.60
N GLN A 114 -18.19 10.57 -4.75
CA GLN A 114 -16.87 10.61 -5.42
C GLN A 114 -16.78 9.53 -6.46
N ILE A 115 -16.26 9.89 -7.63
CA ILE A 115 -15.83 8.94 -8.67
C ILE A 115 -14.42 9.29 -9.12
N GLY A 116 -13.70 8.30 -9.62
CA GLY A 116 -12.36 8.54 -10.15
C GLY A 116 -11.70 7.29 -10.69
N ALA A 117 -10.50 7.49 -11.22
CA ALA A 117 -9.64 6.41 -11.70
C ALA A 117 -8.17 6.76 -11.46
N ASP A 118 -7.34 5.76 -11.24
CA ASP A 118 -5.88 5.88 -11.11
C ASP A 118 -5.17 4.90 -12.04
N LEU A 119 -4.03 5.36 -12.55
CA LEU A 119 -2.98 4.55 -13.15
C LEU A 119 -1.83 4.46 -12.16
N ILE A 120 -1.44 3.26 -11.76
CA ILE A 120 -0.34 2.98 -10.84
C ILE A 120 0.76 2.26 -11.60
N LEU A 121 1.97 2.78 -11.51
CA LEU A 121 3.17 2.18 -12.07
C LEU A 121 4.15 1.89 -10.95
N GLY A 122 4.66 0.67 -10.87
CA GLY A 122 5.58 0.32 -9.79
C GLY A 122 6.35 -0.97 -10.04
N SER A 123 7.19 -1.33 -9.08
CA SER A 123 7.92 -2.59 -9.06
C SER A 123 7.18 -3.60 -8.19
N LYS A 124 6.98 -4.83 -8.68
CA LYS A 124 6.30 -5.92 -7.97
C LYS A 124 7.15 -6.61 -6.89
N LYS A 125 8.46 -6.40 -6.87
CA LYS A 125 9.35 -7.07 -5.92
C LYS A 125 10.28 -6.09 -5.26
N ILE A 126 10.28 -6.09 -3.93
CA ILE A 126 11.35 -5.52 -3.13
C ILE A 126 11.96 -6.70 -2.37
N GLY A 127 13.14 -7.14 -2.78
CA GLY A 127 13.73 -8.38 -2.28
C GLY A 127 12.87 -9.59 -2.68
N THR A 128 12.54 -10.42 -1.69
CA THR A 128 11.71 -11.62 -1.87
C THR A 128 10.21 -11.38 -1.66
N THR A 129 9.86 -10.24 -1.06
CA THR A 129 8.46 -9.93 -0.72
C THR A 129 7.72 -9.37 -1.94
N PRO A 130 6.50 -9.85 -2.23
CA PRO A 130 5.71 -9.39 -3.36
C PRO A 130 5.04 -8.02 -3.09
N ILE A 131 5.82 -7.04 -2.66
CA ILE A 131 5.35 -5.68 -2.40
C ILE A 131 5.41 -4.90 -3.70
N LEU A 132 4.32 -4.20 -4.05
CA LEU A 132 4.32 -3.20 -5.10
C LEU A 132 4.64 -1.85 -4.47
N VAL A 133 5.72 -1.24 -4.93
CA VAL A 133 6.06 0.15 -4.60
C VAL A 133 6.17 0.93 -5.89
N GLY A 134 5.49 2.06 -5.95
CA GLY A 134 5.44 2.84 -7.18
C GLY A 134 4.84 4.21 -7.00
N GLY A 135 4.47 4.81 -8.12
CA GLY A 135 3.74 6.05 -8.21
C GLY A 135 2.38 5.86 -8.87
N SER A 136 1.45 6.73 -8.57
CA SER A 136 0.16 6.81 -9.25
C SER A 136 -0.11 8.23 -9.73
N VAL A 137 -0.84 8.30 -10.82
CA VAL A 137 -1.53 9.50 -11.28
C VAL A 137 -2.98 9.14 -11.52
N GLY A 138 -3.89 10.01 -11.13
CA GLY A 138 -5.30 9.74 -11.24
C GLY A 138 -6.15 10.96 -11.54
N PHE A 139 -7.45 10.72 -11.56
CA PHE A 139 -8.48 11.71 -11.70
C PHE A 139 -9.57 11.41 -10.69
N ARG A 140 -10.03 12.41 -9.93
CA ARG A 140 -11.10 12.29 -8.94
C ARG A 140 -12.03 13.48 -9.01
N THR A 141 -13.32 13.20 -9.14
CA THR A 141 -14.37 14.20 -9.04
C THR A 141 -15.19 13.94 -7.80
N LYS A 142 -15.27 14.94 -6.94
CA LYS A 142 -16.10 14.98 -5.73
C LYS A 142 -17.32 15.83 -6.05
N ILE A 143 -18.49 15.21 -6.03
CA ILE A 143 -19.78 15.77 -6.40
C ILE A 143 -20.53 16.09 -5.11
N LEU A 144 -20.62 17.34 -4.76
CA LEU A 144 -21.38 17.85 -3.62
C LEU A 144 -22.65 18.57 -4.11
N PRO A 145 -23.66 18.76 -3.25
CA PRO A 145 -24.94 19.34 -3.66
C PRO A 145 -24.84 20.71 -4.36
N GLU A 146 -23.85 21.52 -3.99
CA GLU A 146 -23.72 22.89 -4.51
C GLU A 146 -22.53 23.04 -5.48
N GLU A 147 -21.51 22.20 -5.37
CA GLU A 147 -20.26 22.37 -6.10
C GLU A 147 -19.60 21.02 -6.42
N ASN A 148 -18.88 20.99 -7.54
CA ASN A 148 -18.04 19.86 -7.92
C ASN A 148 -16.57 20.24 -7.81
N TYR A 149 -15.80 19.37 -7.20
CA TYR A 149 -14.36 19.51 -7.05
C TYR A 149 -13.65 18.41 -7.81
N THR A 150 -12.77 18.80 -8.72
CA THR A 150 -12.00 17.86 -9.52
C THR A 150 -10.51 18.00 -9.21
N PHE A 151 -9.86 16.86 -8.94
CA PHE A 151 -8.45 16.78 -8.61
C PHE A 151 -7.73 15.78 -9.48
N ILE A 152 -6.46 16.07 -9.76
CA ILE A 152 -5.49 15.14 -10.35
C ILE A 152 -4.50 14.77 -9.25
N PRO A 153 -4.70 13.65 -8.53
CA PRO A 153 -3.76 13.19 -7.52
C PRO A 153 -2.51 12.59 -8.17
N ILE A 154 -1.35 12.95 -7.61
CA ILE A 154 -0.05 12.33 -7.88
C ILE A 154 0.45 11.78 -6.54
N GLN A 155 0.61 10.46 -6.43
CA GLN A 155 0.85 9.80 -5.15
C GLN A 155 1.96 8.76 -5.25
N ALA A 156 2.72 8.60 -4.17
CA ALA A 156 3.50 7.40 -3.92
C ALA A 156 2.57 6.30 -3.39
N VAL A 157 2.75 5.07 -3.84
CA VAL A 157 1.88 3.94 -3.54
C VAL A 157 2.69 2.76 -3.02
N VAL A 158 2.21 2.16 -1.94
CA VAL A 158 2.71 0.89 -1.42
C VAL A 158 1.52 -0.07 -1.30
N SER A 159 1.62 -1.23 -1.92
CA SER A 159 0.59 -2.26 -1.86
C SER A 159 1.22 -3.62 -1.59
N MET A 160 0.70 -4.34 -0.61
CA MET A 160 1.20 -5.66 -0.26
C MET A 160 0.08 -6.67 -0.08
N PRO A 161 0.23 -7.91 -0.56
CA PRO A 161 -0.63 -9.01 -0.16
C PRO A 161 -0.29 -9.40 1.27
N LEU A 162 -1.30 -9.76 2.06
CA LEU A 162 -1.14 -10.20 3.44
C LEU A 162 -0.74 -11.69 3.53
N ILE A 163 -1.00 -12.45 2.48
CA ILE A 163 -0.71 -13.88 2.38
C ILE A 163 -0.13 -14.14 0.98
N PRO A 164 0.95 -14.93 0.85
CA PRO A 164 1.55 -15.26 -0.44
C PRO A 164 0.74 -16.37 -1.16
N LYS A 165 -0.49 -16.07 -1.54
CA LYS A 165 -1.38 -16.99 -2.28
C LYS A 165 -1.89 -16.34 -3.56
N GLN A 166 -2.35 -17.18 -4.49
CA GLN A 166 -2.95 -16.76 -5.74
C GLN A 166 -4.17 -15.84 -5.54
N HIS A 167 -4.95 -16.11 -4.49
CA HIS A 167 -6.07 -15.29 -4.05
C HIS A 167 -5.75 -14.81 -2.64
N ALA A 168 -5.44 -13.54 -2.49
CA ALA A 168 -4.92 -13.01 -1.24
C ALA A 168 -5.60 -11.70 -0.84
N PRO A 169 -5.88 -11.54 0.46
CA PRO A 169 -6.19 -10.22 0.96
C PRO A 169 -4.97 -9.32 0.77
N HIS A 170 -5.22 -8.05 0.46
CA HIS A 170 -4.17 -7.06 0.30
C HIS A 170 -4.52 -5.76 1.02
N ILE A 171 -3.49 -5.03 1.36
CA ILE A 171 -3.59 -3.65 1.83
C ILE A 171 -2.83 -2.75 0.86
N CYS A 172 -3.32 -1.54 0.68
CA CYS A 172 -2.67 -0.53 -0.14
C CYS A 172 -2.75 0.82 0.57
N MET A 173 -1.65 1.56 0.56
CA MET A 173 -1.57 2.92 1.09
C MET A 173 -0.98 3.83 0.02
N SER A 174 -1.47 5.05 -0.04
CA SER A 174 -0.88 6.07 -0.90
C SER A 174 -0.84 7.43 -0.20
N LEU A 175 0.19 8.19 -0.52
CA LEU A 175 0.42 9.53 -0.03
C LEU A 175 0.90 10.41 -1.20
N GLY A 176 0.34 11.60 -1.32
CA GLY A 176 0.75 12.51 -2.37
C GLY A 176 0.06 13.86 -2.32
N TYR A 177 -0.09 14.45 -3.49
CA TYR A 177 -0.68 15.76 -3.68
C TYR A 177 -1.75 15.72 -4.77
N GLY A 178 -2.93 16.21 -4.46
CA GLY A 178 -4.03 16.37 -5.40
C GLY A 178 -4.01 17.78 -6.00
N CYS A 179 -3.64 17.89 -7.26
CA CYS A 179 -3.73 19.15 -8.00
C CYS A 179 -5.19 19.45 -8.33
N SER A 180 -5.71 20.60 -7.94
CA SER A 180 -7.06 21.02 -8.32
C SER A 180 -7.09 21.48 -9.77
N THR A 181 -8.18 21.17 -10.48
CA THR A 181 -8.45 21.71 -11.80
C THR A 181 -9.29 23.01 -11.73
N ASN A 182 -9.86 23.32 -10.56
CA ASN A 182 -10.66 24.51 -10.34
C ASN A 182 -9.77 25.70 -9.95
N LYS A 183 -9.98 26.87 -10.56
CA LYS A 183 -9.18 28.07 -10.28
C LYS A 183 -9.34 28.57 -8.85
N ALA A 184 -10.53 28.47 -8.27
CA ALA A 184 -10.82 28.90 -6.90
C ALA A 184 -10.35 27.94 -5.81
N THR A 185 -9.94 26.71 -6.18
CA THR A 185 -9.52 25.69 -5.22
C THR A 185 -8.07 25.35 -5.47
N LYS A 186 -7.24 25.48 -4.45
CA LYS A 186 -5.85 25.05 -4.51
C LYS A 186 -5.76 23.53 -4.23
N GLY A 187 -4.78 22.89 -4.80
CA GLY A 187 -4.47 21.50 -4.48
C GLY A 187 -4.06 21.32 -3.02
N GLY A 188 -3.89 20.06 -2.61
CA GLY A 188 -3.44 19.76 -1.27
C GLY A 188 -3.01 18.32 -1.07
N ILE A 189 -2.53 18.04 0.13
CA ILE A 189 -2.07 16.70 0.51
C ILE A 189 -3.24 15.73 0.47
N CYS A 190 -3.02 14.56 -0.11
CA CYS A 190 -3.97 13.45 -0.09
C CYS A 190 -3.31 12.20 0.45
N LEU A 191 -4.04 11.50 1.31
CA LEU A 191 -3.67 10.23 1.92
C LEU A 191 -4.80 9.26 1.66
N SER A 192 -4.51 8.06 1.17
CA SER A 192 -5.51 7.02 1.07
C SER A 192 -5.01 5.69 1.62
N ALA A 193 -5.95 4.89 2.11
CA ALA A 193 -5.73 3.53 2.54
C ALA A 193 -6.85 2.66 1.98
N SER A 194 -6.51 1.45 1.55
CA SER A 194 -7.49 0.47 1.11
C SER A 194 -7.11 -0.92 1.56
N ALA A 195 -8.13 -1.74 1.80
CA ALA A 195 -8.00 -3.14 2.11
C ALA A 195 -9.01 -3.93 1.28
N GLY A 196 -8.60 -5.08 0.76
CA GLY A 196 -9.46 -5.83 -0.13
C GLY A 196 -8.87 -7.17 -0.52
N TRP A 197 -9.30 -7.66 -1.67
CA TRP A 197 -8.94 -8.96 -2.17
C TRP A 197 -8.36 -8.87 -3.58
N THR A 198 -7.26 -9.57 -3.80
CA THR A 198 -6.65 -9.77 -5.12
C THR A 198 -7.01 -11.17 -5.62
N TYR A 199 -7.53 -11.26 -6.81
CA TYR A 199 -7.84 -12.49 -7.52
C TYR A 199 -6.92 -12.61 -8.73
N GLN A 200 -5.97 -13.54 -8.68
CA GLN A 200 -5.05 -13.81 -9.80
C GLN A 200 -5.79 -14.63 -10.86
N VAL A 201 -5.99 -14.06 -12.03
CA VAL A 201 -6.63 -14.72 -13.17
C VAL A 201 -5.62 -15.61 -13.90
N ASN A 202 -4.42 -15.09 -14.13
CA ASN A 202 -3.29 -15.81 -14.71
C ASN A 202 -1.96 -15.19 -14.24
N SER A 203 -0.82 -15.70 -14.74
CA SER A 203 0.52 -15.22 -14.34
C SER A 203 0.74 -13.71 -14.50
N ASN A 204 0.00 -13.07 -15.40
CA ASN A 204 0.19 -11.67 -15.78
C ASN A 204 -1.00 -10.76 -15.45
N LEU A 205 -2.14 -11.31 -15.02
CA LEU A 205 -3.37 -10.56 -14.81
C LEU A 205 -3.97 -10.87 -13.45
N ALA A 206 -4.24 -9.82 -12.68
CA ALA A 206 -4.97 -9.91 -11.43
C ALA A 206 -6.11 -8.89 -11.38
N LEU A 207 -7.23 -9.28 -10.79
CA LEU A 207 -8.36 -8.41 -10.45
C LEU A 207 -8.24 -8.02 -8.97
N LEU A 208 -8.61 -6.79 -8.65
CA LEU A 208 -8.58 -6.26 -7.30
C LEU A 208 -9.95 -5.67 -6.97
N LEU A 209 -10.41 -5.96 -5.75
CA LEU A 209 -11.60 -5.34 -5.18
C LEU A 209 -11.27 -4.91 -3.76
N SER A 210 -11.49 -3.64 -3.40
CA SER A 210 -11.11 -3.12 -2.09
C SER A 210 -12.14 -2.12 -1.58
N ALA A 211 -12.29 -2.05 -0.26
CA ALA A 211 -12.82 -0.89 0.42
C ALA A 211 -11.69 0.14 0.60
N CYS A 212 -12.00 1.40 0.47
CA CYS A 212 -11.01 2.47 0.59
C CYS A 212 -11.52 3.62 1.46
N ALA A 213 -10.58 4.29 2.11
CA ALA A 213 -10.78 5.57 2.77
C ALA A 213 -9.73 6.55 2.27
N GLU A 214 -10.13 7.78 2.02
CA GLU A 214 -9.26 8.85 1.56
C GLU A 214 -9.50 10.11 2.39
N TRP A 215 -8.41 10.75 2.76
CA TRP A 215 -8.42 12.09 3.31
C TRP A 215 -7.63 13.01 2.38
N GLN A 216 -8.24 14.17 2.06
CA GLN A 216 -7.60 15.19 1.22
C GLN A 216 -7.78 16.56 1.86
N ASN A 217 -6.67 17.20 2.17
CA ASN A 217 -6.65 18.61 2.56
C ASN A 217 -6.55 19.47 1.31
N THR A 218 -7.27 20.59 1.29
CA THR A 218 -7.22 21.58 0.20
C THR A 218 -7.56 22.96 0.76
N HIS A 219 -7.40 23.99 -0.06
CA HIS A 219 -7.75 25.36 0.28
C HIS A 219 -8.63 25.95 -0.84
N THR A 220 -9.70 26.60 -0.45
CA THR A 220 -10.58 27.32 -1.39
C THR A 220 -10.48 28.81 -1.13
N GLU A 221 -10.32 29.59 -2.19
CA GLU A 221 -10.36 31.05 -2.13
C GLU A 221 -11.84 31.50 -2.14
N ILE A 222 -12.26 32.17 -1.08
CA ILE A 222 -13.58 32.79 -1.00
C ILE A 222 -13.37 34.29 -1.11
N THR A 223 -13.96 34.89 -2.12
CA THR A 223 -13.94 36.35 -2.31
C THR A 223 -15.27 36.91 -1.85
N GLU A 224 -15.22 37.72 -0.82
CA GLU A 224 -16.38 38.48 -0.28
C GLU A 224 -16.24 39.94 -0.65
N ILE A 225 -17.34 40.57 -1.11
CA ILE A 225 -17.39 41.99 -1.39
C ILE A 225 -18.05 42.70 -0.21
N ILE A 226 -17.22 43.38 0.61
CA ILE A 226 -17.68 44.15 1.75
C ILE A 226 -17.40 45.62 1.45
N ASN A 227 -18.43 46.48 1.47
CA ASN A 227 -18.32 47.93 1.21
C ASN A 227 -17.66 48.25 -0.14
N LYS A 228 -17.94 47.49 -1.21
CA LYS A 228 -17.34 47.61 -2.56
C LYS A 228 -15.84 47.29 -2.61
N GLN A 229 -15.26 46.69 -1.56
CA GLN A 229 -13.91 46.15 -1.55
C GLN A 229 -13.95 44.64 -1.58
N GLU A 230 -13.09 44.04 -2.41
CA GLU A 230 -12.95 42.60 -2.49
C GLU A 230 -11.96 42.12 -1.43
N TYR A 231 -12.41 41.18 -0.60
CA TYR A 231 -11.59 40.49 0.40
C TYR A 231 -11.50 39.02 0.00
N THR A 232 -10.30 38.55 -0.29
CA THR A 232 -10.06 37.14 -0.60
C THR A 232 -9.50 36.42 0.62
N ASN A 233 -10.24 35.47 1.14
CA ASN A 233 -9.85 34.63 2.25
C ASN A 233 -9.55 33.20 1.77
N ASN A 234 -8.45 32.62 2.22
CA ASN A 234 -8.14 31.19 2.01
C ASN A 234 -8.76 30.37 3.12
N VAL A 235 -9.73 29.53 2.78
CA VAL A 235 -10.38 28.63 3.73
C VAL A 235 -9.92 27.19 3.48
N GLY A 236 -9.34 26.57 4.52
CA GLY A 236 -8.94 25.18 4.48
C GLY A 236 -10.15 24.25 4.46
N CYS A 237 -10.16 23.30 3.52
CA CYS A 237 -11.21 22.29 3.38
C CYS A 237 -10.58 20.90 3.53
N ASN A 238 -11.28 20.00 4.26
CA ASN A 238 -10.86 18.61 4.44
C ASN A 238 -11.94 17.69 3.89
N PHE A 239 -11.63 17.00 2.82
CA PHE A 239 -12.50 15.96 2.27
C PHE A 239 -12.18 14.61 2.93
N ILE A 240 -13.20 13.93 3.38
CA ILE A 240 -13.12 12.53 3.84
C ILE A 240 -13.98 11.70 2.89
N THR A 241 -13.38 10.70 2.27
CA THR A 241 -14.08 9.79 1.36
C THR A 241 -14.01 8.38 1.89
N ILE A 242 -15.13 7.66 1.80
CA ILE A 242 -15.23 6.21 2.06
C ILE A 242 -15.89 5.59 0.84
N GLY A 243 -15.31 4.52 0.32
CA GLY A 243 -15.81 3.92 -0.90
C GLY A 243 -15.21 2.55 -1.21
N ALA A 244 -15.33 2.19 -2.47
CA ALA A 244 -14.77 0.96 -3.01
C ALA A 244 -13.90 1.26 -4.24
N THR A 245 -12.94 0.37 -4.48
CA THR A 245 -12.12 0.38 -5.69
C THR A 245 -12.21 -0.97 -6.38
N ILE A 246 -12.27 -0.93 -7.70
CA ILE A 246 -12.08 -2.10 -8.55
C ILE A 246 -10.89 -1.84 -9.47
N GLY A 247 -10.01 -2.82 -9.63
CA GLY A 247 -8.80 -2.64 -10.42
C GLY A 247 -8.35 -3.88 -11.15
N ILE A 248 -7.50 -3.64 -12.14
CA ILE A 248 -6.82 -4.66 -12.94
C ILE A 248 -5.32 -4.38 -12.84
N GLN A 249 -4.54 -5.42 -12.56
CA GLN A 249 -3.08 -5.34 -12.47
C GLN A 249 -2.43 -6.33 -13.43
N PHE A 250 -1.43 -5.82 -14.18
CA PHE A 250 -0.63 -6.56 -15.17
C PHE A 250 0.81 -6.77 -14.67
#